data_01b9323da420e90ff4753c9edfe1bd02
#
_entry.id   01b9323da420e90ff4753c9edfe1bd02
#
_cell.length_a   1.000
_cell.length_b   1.000
_cell.length_c   1.000
_cell.angle_alpha   90.00
_cell.angle_beta   90.00
_cell.angle_gamma   90.00
#
_symmetry.space_group_name_H-M   'P 1'
#
loop_
_entity.id
_entity.type
_entity.pdbx_description
1 polymer ?
#
loop_
_entity_poly.entity_id
_entity_poly.type
_entity_poly.pdbx_seq_one_letter_code
_entity_poly.pdbx_strand_id
1 'polypeptide(L)'
;MFFAEAQIRVHQFGQPTDMRKSYDGLQALARHAMDHDPLDGALYVFVNRRGSQIKCLYFDRSGFCIWGKRLETGKFISDWRTVRTREMDWTGLKLLLEGLEGKRVRKRFSLPSAITKSL
;
A
#
# COMPACT_ATOMS: atom_id res chain seq x y z
N MET A 1 -11.77 -1.27 -0.22
CA MET A 1 -11.55 -1.39 1.23
C MET A 1 -12.68 -0.70 1.96
N PHE A 2 -13.07 -1.22 3.10
CA PHE A 2 -14.25 -0.77 3.83
C PHE A 2 -13.87 -0.19 5.18
N PHE A 3 -13.32 1.01 5.16
CA PHE A 3 -12.85 1.67 6.37
C PHE A 3 -13.57 2.99 6.57
N ALA A 4 -13.69 3.40 7.82
CA ALA A 4 -14.05 4.76 8.16
C ALA A 4 -12.83 5.62 7.89
N GLU A 5 -12.78 6.25 6.73
CA GLU A 5 -11.59 6.87 6.17
C GLU A 5 -10.87 7.80 7.13
N ALA A 6 -11.62 8.66 7.81
CA ALA A 6 -11.03 9.68 8.65
C ALA A 6 -10.39 9.13 9.92
N GLN A 7 -10.64 7.86 10.25
CA GLN A 7 -10.21 7.30 11.52
C GLN A 7 -9.17 6.22 11.39
N ILE A 8 -8.84 5.81 10.16
CA ILE A 8 -7.89 4.72 10.00
C ILE A 8 -6.47 5.22 10.12
N ARG A 9 -5.67 4.48 10.87
CA ARG A 9 -4.21 4.68 10.91
C ARG A 9 -3.58 3.70 9.93
N VAL A 10 -2.61 4.19 9.18
CA VAL A 10 -1.93 3.41 8.15
C VAL A 10 -0.45 3.40 8.44
N HIS A 11 0.13 2.21 8.53
CA HIS A 11 1.56 2.04 8.76
C HIS A 11 2.18 1.40 7.52
N GLN A 12 3.09 2.13 6.88
CA GLN A 12 3.80 1.63 5.71
C GLN A 12 5.14 1.06 6.13
N PHE A 13 5.41 -0.20 5.73
CA PHE A 13 6.69 -0.84 5.97
C PHE A 13 7.72 -0.32 4.96
N GLY A 14 8.88 0.08 5.46
CA GLY A 14 9.91 0.75 4.67
C GLY A 14 10.87 -0.18 3.96
N GLN A 15 10.57 -1.47 3.85
CA GLN A 15 11.44 -2.43 3.19
C GLN A 15 10.63 -3.30 2.24
N PRO A 16 11.28 -3.82 1.19
CA PRO A 16 10.60 -4.72 0.27
C PRO A 16 10.11 -5.98 0.97
N THR A 17 8.93 -6.43 0.58
CA THR A 17 8.29 -7.60 1.17
C THR A 17 8.07 -8.65 0.09
N ASP A 18 8.33 -9.91 0.42
CA ASP A 18 8.03 -11.04 -0.44
C ASP A 18 6.51 -11.23 -0.49
N MET A 19 5.93 -11.09 -1.66
CA MET A 19 4.47 -11.16 -1.83
C MET A 19 3.91 -12.56 -1.70
N ARG A 20 4.74 -13.58 -1.51
CA ARG A 20 4.27 -14.91 -1.13
C ARG A 20 3.80 -14.95 0.32
N LYS A 21 4.24 -14.00 1.13
CA LYS A 21 3.76 -13.89 2.51
C LYS A 21 2.26 -13.61 2.51
N SER A 22 1.59 -14.27 3.44
CA SER A 22 0.16 -14.10 3.61
C SER A 22 -0.10 -13.72 5.08
N TYR A 23 -1.19 -14.18 5.65
CA TYR A 23 -1.63 -13.70 6.96
C TYR A 23 -0.57 -13.82 8.04
N ASP A 24 0.02 -15.00 8.19
CA ASP A 24 0.99 -15.21 9.28
C ASP A 24 2.30 -14.47 9.04
N GLY A 25 2.80 -14.49 7.80
CA GLY A 25 4.05 -13.80 7.48
C GLY A 25 3.94 -12.30 7.61
N LEU A 26 2.82 -11.72 7.19
CA LEU A 26 2.63 -10.28 7.28
C LEU A 26 2.40 -9.85 8.73
N GLN A 27 1.68 -10.66 9.53
CA GLN A 27 1.56 -10.40 10.96
C GLN A 27 2.92 -10.38 11.64
N ALA A 28 3.78 -11.33 11.28
CA ALA A 28 5.13 -11.39 11.86
C ALA A 28 5.93 -10.13 11.54
N LEU A 29 5.81 -9.61 10.31
CA LEU A 29 6.48 -8.36 9.95
C LEU A 29 5.94 -7.19 10.76
N ALA A 30 4.62 -7.09 10.93
CA ALA A 30 4.04 -6.02 11.71
C ALA A 30 4.53 -6.06 13.15
N ARG A 31 4.59 -7.25 13.75
CA ARG A 31 5.01 -7.40 15.15
C ARG A 31 6.49 -7.17 15.36
N HIS A 32 7.31 -7.80 14.52
CA HIS A 32 8.73 -7.91 14.80
C HIS A 32 9.57 -6.90 14.03
N ALA A 33 9.19 -6.56 12.82
CA ALA A 33 9.96 -5.61 12.02
C ALA A 33 9.44 -4.18 12.17
N MET A 34 8.13 -4.02 12.37
CA MET A 34 7.52 -2.69 12.53
C MET A 34 7.23 -2.35 13.99
N ASP A 35 7.33 -3.32 14.89
CA ASP A 35 7.10 -3.14 16.31
C ASP A 35 5.70 -2.61 16.62
N HIS A 36 4.71 -3.19 15.97
CA HIS A 36 3.31 -2.84 16.19
C HIS A 36 2.50 -4.08 16.52
N ASP A 37 1.30 -3.88 17.06
CA ASP A 37 0.35 -4.95 17.31
C ASP A 37 -0.65 -4.99 16.16
N PRO A 38 -0.58 -6.01 15.27
CA PRO A 38 -1.48 -6.06 14.12
C PRO A 38 -2.95 -6.25 14.47
N LEU A 39 -3.26 -6.52 15.73
CA LEU A 39 -4.65 -6.61 16.20
C LEU A 39 -5.27 -5.25 16.50
N ASP A 40 -4.52 -4.16 16.34
CA ASP A 40 -4.94 -2.83 16.80
C ASP A 40 -5.92 -2.13 15.86
N GLY A 41 -6.29 -2.77 14.75
CA GLY A 41 -7.23 -2.19 13.80
C GLY A 41 -6.60 -1.26 12.78
N ALA A 42 -5.31 -1.00 12.85
CA ALA A 42 -4.62 -0.21 11.85
C ALA A 42 -4.41 -1.02 10.57
N LEU A 43 -4.13 -0.33 9.49
CA LEU A 43 -3.81 -0.94 8.21
C LEU A 43 -2.30 -0.99 8.04
N TYR A 44 -1.77 -2.16 7.71
CA TYR A 44 -0.33 -2.37 7.53
C TYR A 44 -0.05 -2.63 6.06
N VAL A 45 0.83 -1.81 5.47
CA VAL A 45 1.05 -1.74 4.03
C VAL A 45 2.43 -2.29 3.68
N PHE A 46 2.45 -3.27 2.78
CA PHE A 46 3.66 -3.96 2.34
C PHE A 46 3.73 -3.93 0.82
N VAL A 47 4.93 -3.66 0.30
CA VAL A 47 5.14 -3.55 -1.15
C VAL A 47 6.30 -4.46 -1.54
N ASN A 48 6.24 -5.07 -2.72
CA ASN A 48 7.29 -5.95 -3.18
C ASN A 48 8.50 -5.15 -3.67
N ARG A 49 9.63 -5.85 -3.87
CA ARG A 49 10.89 -5.20 -4.25
C ARG A 49 10.77 -4.40 -5.55
N ARG A 50 10.03 -4.92 -6.51
CA ARG A 50 9.84 -4.26 -7.80
C ARG A 50 8.94 -3.02 -7.69
N GLY A 51 8.24 -2.86 -6.58
CA GLY A 51 7.34 -1.74 -6.39
C GLY A 51 6.01 -1.87 -7.11
N SER A 52 5.73 -3.03 -7.68
CA SER A 52 4.57 -3.23 -8.56
C SER A 52 3.37 -3.88 -7.87
N GLN A 53 3.57 -4.43 -6.66
CA GLN A 53 2.51 -5.16 -5.97
C GLN A 53 2.46 -4.75 -4.51
N ILE A 54 1.25 -4.54 -4.01
CA ILE A 54 1.01 -4.08 -2.64
C ILE A 54 0.04 -5.02 -1.95
N LYS A 55 0.26 -5.26 -0.68
CA LYS A 55 -0.68 -5.96 0.19
C LYS A 55 -0.92 -5.12 1.43
N CYS A 56 -2.17 -5.03 1.85
CA CYS A 56 -2.57 -4.31 3.04
C CYS A 56 -3.24 -5.28 3.99
N LEU A 57 -2.65 -5.43 5.18
CA LEU A 57 -3.14 -6.32 6.22
C LEU A 57 -3.88 -5.54 7.28
N TYR A 58 -5.04 -6.02 7.70
CA TYR A 58 -5.77 -5.40 8.80
C TYR A 58 -6.60 -6.44 9.54
N PHE A 59 -6.87 -6.17 10.81
CA PHE A 59 -7.69 -7.02 11.65
C PHE A 59 -9.09 -6.43 11.71
N ASP A 60 -10.10 -7.24 11.33
CA ASP A 60 -11.50 -6.83 11.32
C ASP A 60 -12.26 -7.71 12.28
N ARG A 61 -12.46 -7.20 13.49
CA ARG A 61 -13.26 -7.80 14.57
C ARG A 61 -12.88 -9.23 14.90
N SER A 62 -12.97 -10.14 13.96
CA SER A 62 -12.82 -11.57 14.22
C SER A 62 -11.74 -12.22 13.40
N GLY A 63 -11.13 -11.51 12.47
CA GLY A 63 -10.15 -12.12 11.60
C GLY A 63 -9.28 -11.13 10.87
N PHE A 64 -8.19 -11.64 10.31
CA PHE A 64 -7.32 -10.84 9.49
C PHE A 64 -7.80 -10.82 8.05
N CYS A 65 -7.66 -9.66 7.42
CA CYS A 65 -8.01 -9.46 6.03
C CYS A 65 -6.79 -8.94 5.29
N ILE A 66 -6.66 -9.33 4.03
CA ILE A 66 -5.62 -8.81 3.16
C ILE A 66 -6.29 -8.24 1.92
N TRP A 67 -6.00 -6.98 1.61
CA TRP A 67 -6.37 -6.37 0.34
C TRP A 67 -5.10 -6.23 -0.49
N GLY A 68 -5.19 -6.55 -1.78
CA GLY A 68 -4.01 -6.51 -2.64
C GLY A 68 -4.29 -5.83 -3.97
N LYS A 69 -3.23 -5.28 -4.56
CA LYS A 69 -3.29 -4.68 -5.88
C LYS A 69 -1.95 -4.90 -6.58
N ARG A 70 -2.01 -5.28 -7.85
CA ARG A 70 -0.83 -5.38 -8.69
C ARG A 70 -0.99 -4.42 -9.86
N LEU A 71 -0.02 -3.54 -10.03
CA LEU A 71 -0.04 -2.60 -11.15
C LEU A 71 0.39 -3.33 -12.41
N GLU A 72 -0.39 -3.15 -13.49
CA GLU A 72 -0.02 -3.68 -14.79
C GLU A 72 1.07 -2.81 -15.41
N THR A 73 1.09 -1.53 -15.07
CA THR A 73 2.08 -0.58 -15.56
C THR A 73 2.48 0.33 -14.40
N GLY A 74 3.77 0.58 -14.25
CA GLY A 74 4.25 1.52 -13.25
C GLY A 74 4.56 0.88 -11.92
N LYS A 75 4.78 1.72 -10.92
CA LYS A 75 5.24 1.31 -9.59
C LYS A 75 4.59 2.14 -8.51
N PHE A 76 4.38 1.53 -7.36
CA PHE A 76 4.03 2.25 -6.14
C PHE A 76 5.24 2.95 -5.55
N ILE A 77 6.40 2.33 -5.66
CA ILE A 77 7.66 2.82 -5.11
C ILE A 77 8.71 2.70 -6.18
N SER A 78 9.38 3.82 -6.52
CA SER A 78 10.40 3.83 -7.56
C SER A 78 11.82 3.69 -6.99
N ASP A 79 12.04 4.17 -5.77
CA ASP A 79 13.37 4.16 -5.16
C ASP A 79 13.24 3.78 -3.68
N TRP A 80 13.61 2.55 -3.36
CA TRP A 80 13.51 2.05 -1.99
C TRP A 80 14.43 2.78 -1.01
N ARG A 81 15.47 3.43 -1.50
CA ARG A 81 16.39 4.16 -0.63
C ARG A 81 15.73 5.36 0.06
N THR A 82 14.63 5.84 -0.50
CA THR A 82 13.91 6.98 0.06
C THR A 82 12.73 6.59 0.93
N VAL A 83 12.39 5.30 0.97
CA VAL A 83 11.23 4.82 1.71
C VAL A 83 11.60 4.56 3.16
N ARG A 84 10.72 4.95 4.06
CA ARG A 84 10.88 4.74 5.51
C ARG A 84 9.64 4.09 6.06
N THR A 85 9.81 3.25 7.07
CA THR A 85 8.68 2.77 7.85
C THR A 85 8.04 3.97 8.53
N ARG A 86 6.75 4.19 8.28
CA ARG A 86 6.10 5.40 8.75
C ARG A 86 4.60 5.23 8.88
N GLU A 87 3.99 6.09 9.68
CA GLU A 87 2.55 6.22 9.74
C GLU A 87 2.10 7.26 8.70
N MET A 88 0.97 7.00 8.07
CA MET A 88 0.37 7.94 7.14
C MET A 88 -1.14 7.96 7.35
N ASP A 89 -1.80 8.96 6.80
CA ASP A 89 -3.25 9.05 6.87
C ASP A 89 -3.88 8.42 5.61
N TRP A 90 -5.20 8.49 5.56
CA TRP A 90 -5.96 7.95 4.43
C TRP A 90 -5.57 8.60 3.11
N THR A 91 -5.32 9.91 3.13
CA THR A 91 -4.91 10.63 1.91
C THR A 91 -3.57 10.11 1.40
N GLY A 92 -2.61 9.91 2.30
CA GLY A 92 -1.33 9.34 1.92
C GLY A 92 -1.47 7.96 1.30
N LEU A 93 -2.33 7.12 1.87
CA LEU A 93 -2.58 5.80 1.32
C LEU A 93 -3.18 5.88 -0.08
N LYS A 94 -4.16 6.76 -0.29
CA LYS A 94 -4.79 6.89 -1.62
C LYS A 94 -3.77 7.31 -2.66
N LEU A 95 -2.88 8.22 -2.32
CA LEU A 95 -1.83 8.63 -3.24
C LEU A 95 -0.89 7.48 -3.56
N LEU A 96 -0.51 6.71 -2.56
CA LEU A 96 0.34 5.53 -2.77
C LEU A 96 -0.33 4.54 -3.71
N LEU A 97 -1.61 4.29 -3.52
CA LEU A 97 -2.34 3.28 -4.30
C LEU A 97 -2.51 3.66 -5.76
N GLU A 98 -2.39 4.94 -6.11
CA GLU A 98 -2.43 5.36 -7.51
C GLU A 98 -1.21 4.93 -8.30
N GLY A 99 -0.05 4.89 -7.65
CA GLY A 99 1.18 4.53 -8.31
C GLY A 99 1.80 5.71 -9.05
N LEU A 100 3.11 5.71 -9.12
CA LEU A 100 3.86 6.83 -9.68
C LEU A 100 3.78 6.88 -11.20
N GLU A 101 3.86 5.73 -11.84
CA GLU A 101 3.88 5.66 -13.28
C GLU A 101 2.56 6.09 -13.89
N GLY A 102 1.46 5.80 -13.21
CA GLY A 102 0.16 6.24 -13.65
C GLY A 102 0.07 7.74 -13.78
N LYS A 103 0.64 8.48 -12.84
CA LYS A 103 0.64 9.93 -12.90
C LYS A 103 1.45 10.45 -14.08
N ARG A 104 2.60 9.85 -14.34
CA ARG A 104 3.42 10.26 -15.48
C ARG A 104 2.73 9.99 -16.80
N VAL A 105 2.07 8.85 -16.89
CA VAL A 105 1.33 8.50 -18.09
C VAL A 105 0.25 9.56 -18.37
N ARG A 106 -0.50 9.95 -17.37
CA ARG A 106 -1.53 10.97 -17.54
C ARG A 106 -0.94 12.28 -18.01
N LYS A 107 0.18 12.68 -17.45
CA LYS A 107 0.85 13.92 -17.87
C LYS A 107 1.25 13.88 -19.33
N ARG A 108 1.76 12.75 -19.78
CA ARG A 108 2.21 12.62 -21.17
C ARG A 108 1.05 12.64 -22.15
N PHE A 109 -0.03 11.97 -21.81
CA PHE A 109 -1.17 11.89 -22.70
C PHE A 109 -1.99 13.15 -22.67
N SER A 110 -2.05 13.73 -21.57
CA SER A 110 -2.85 14.91 -21.35
C SER A 110 -3.95 15.08 -22.32
N LEU A 111 -4.31 14.17 -22.79
CA LEU A 111 -5.09 13.91 -23.49
C LEU A 111 -6.12 13.42 -23.32
N PRO A 112 -6.35 13.55 -23.39
CA PRO A 112 -7.10 13.15 -23.29
C PRO A 112 -7.62 12.42 -22.88
N SER A 113 -7.79 12.70 -22.60
CA SER A 113 -8.05 12.00 -22.40
C SER A 113 -8.39 11.28 -22.20
N ALA A 114 -8.68 11.56 -22.28
CA ALA A 114 -8.93 10.76 -22.23
C ALA A 114 -8.88 9.87 -21.75
N ILE A 115 -8.69 9.88 -21.63
CA ILE A 115 -8.58 9.06 -21.15
C ILE A 115 -8.72 8.87 -20.13
N THR A 116 -9.13 9.33 -20.06
CA THR A 116 -9.23 9.12 -19.29
C THR A 116 -9.54 9.14 -18.46
N LYS A 117 -9.88 9.35 -18.07
CA LYS A 117 -10.09 9.20 -17.33
C LYS A 117 -9.96 9.10 -16.55
N SER A 118 -9.74 9.32 -16.42
CA SER A 118 -9.44 9.15 -15.86
C SER A 118 -9.12 9.23 -15.53
N LEU A 119 -9.10 9.44 -15.39
CA LEU A 119 -8.86 9.34 -15.33
C LEU A 119 -8.90 9.44 -15.09
#